data_d82b7ab7f5cd25b4fca7fe1134a26a75
#
_entry.id   d82b7ab7f5cd25b4fca7fe1134a26a75
#
_cell.length_a   1.000
_cell.length_b   1.000
_cell.length_c   1.000
_cell.angle_alpha   90.00
_cell.angle_beta   90.00
_cell.angle_gamma   90.00
#
_symmetry.space_group_name_H-M   'P 1'
#
loop_
_entity.id
_entity.type
_entity.pdbx_description
1 polymer ?
#
loop_
_entity_poly.entity_id
_entity_poly.type
_entity_poly.pdbx_seq_one_letter_code
_entity_poly.pdbx_strand_id
1 'polypeptide(L)'
;MTPAAIRPFAKADLEPSYGVWRRAWAAAVPSLDMDALEPGWRRQLPAEYLPARIVLAAECDRALAGFAIFDSARAWLDQLVVDPARHRAGIGRALMAAIRDIEAGPIEFRVMQANAGAIAFYERLGCVRLRPEASPTTGWPSWRYVWPAGRG
;
A
#
# COMPACT_ATOMS: atom_id res chain seq x y z
N MET A 1 18.94 13.58 -3.68
CA MET A 1 17.51 13.25 -3.65
C MET A 1 16.98 13.43 -2.23
N THR A 2 15.91 14.18 -2.07
CA THR A 2 15.32 14.42 -0.75
C THR A 2 14.60 13.17 -0.28
N PRO A 3 14.90 12.62 0.91
CA PRO A 3 14.17 11.47 1.44
C PRO A 3 12.70 11.84 1.70
N ALA A 4 11.81 10.86 1.57
CA ALA A 4 10.41 11.05 1.87
C ALA A 4 10.20 11.23 3.38
N ALA A 5 9.34 12.16 3.74
CA ALA A 5 8.86 12.31 5.11
C ALA A 5 7.61 11.47 5.29
N ILE A 6 7.61 10.58 6.28
CA ILE A 6 6.44 9.76 6.61
C ILE A 6 5.70 10.44 7.76
N ARG A 7 4.42 10.63 7.58
CA ARG A 7 3.56 11.30 8.56
C ARG A 7 2.14 10.74 8.51
N PRO A 8 1.29 11.03 9.51
CA PRO A 8 -0.13 10.66 9.41
C PRO A 8 -0.79 11.30 8.18
N PHE A 9 -1.68 10.56 7.55
CA PHE A 9 -2.48 11.03 6.43
C PHE A 9 -3.41 12.15 6.91
N ALA A 10 -3.41 13.28 6.23
CA ALA A 10 -4.23 14.44 6.57
C ALA A 10 -5.37 14.61 5.56
N LYS A 11 -6.40 15.36 5.94
CA LYS A 11 -7.53 15.64 5.07
C LYS A 11 -7.11 16.23 3.72
N ALA A 12 -6.07 17.08 3.73
CA ALA A 12 -5.54 17.68 2.51
C ALA A 12 -4.91 16.67 1.56
N ASP A 13 -4.58 15.47 2.03
CA ASP A 13 -4.00 14.41 1.20
C ASP A 13 -5.05 13.66 0.37
N LEU A 14 -6.34 13.82 0.70
CA LEU A 14 -7.40 13.00 0.14
C LEU A 14 -7.46 13.12 -1.40
N GLU A 15 -7.61 14.32 -1.92
CA GLU A 15 -7.68 14.52 -3.37
C GLU A 15 -6.39 14.07 -4.09
N PRO A 16 -5.18 14.48 -3.64
CA PRO A 16 -3.96 13.98 -4.26
C PRO A 16 -3.84 12.45 -4.22
N SER A 17 -4.35 11.79 -3.17
CA SER A 17 -4.25 10.34 -3.03
C SER A 17 -4.98 9.58 -4.13
N TYR A 18 -6.06 10.12 -4.64
CA TYR A 18 -6.81 9.46 -5.72
C TYR A 18 -5.98 9.36 -6.99
N GLY A 19 -5.27 10.42 -7.34
CA GLY A 19 -4.38 10.41 -8.50
C GLY A 19 -3.19 9.47 -8.32
N VAL A 20 -2.58 9.47 -7.14
CA VAL A 20 -1.46 8.56 -6.82
C VAL A 20 -1.93 7.11 -6.91
N TRP A 21 -3.07 6.79 -6.31
CA TRP A 21 -3.66 5.44 -6.35
C TRP A 21 -3.93 4.99 -7.78
N ARG A 22 -4.57 5.84 -8.59
CA ARG A 22 -4.88 5.53 -9.98
C ARG A 22 -3.62 5.26 -10.81
N ARG A 23 -2.64 6.15 -10.72
CA ARG A 23 -1.38 5.98 -11.48
C ARG A 23 -0.62 4.73 -11.05
N ALA A 24 -0.59 4.46 -9.75
CA ALA A 24 0.11 3.31 -9.21
C ALA A 24 -0.49 2.00 -9.71
N TRP A 25 -1.81 1.85 -9.60
CA TRP A 25 -2.49 0.63 -10.05
C TRP A 25 -2.47 0.47 -11.56
N ALA A 26 -2.66 1.55 -12.32
CA ALA A 26 -2.59 1.50 -13.79
C ALA A 26 -1.20 1.07 -14.27
N ALA A 27 -0.14 1.50 -13.60
CA ALA A 27 1.23 1.11 -13.94
C ALA A 27 1.53 -0.33 -13.50
N ALA A 28 1.03 -0.74 -12.33
CA ALA A 28 1.31 -2.06 -11.76
C ALA A 28 0.58 -3.19 -12.50
N VAL A 29 -0.67 -2.96 -12.86
CA VAL A 29 -1.53 -3.95 -13.52
C VAL A 29 -2.29 -3.26 -14.65
N PRO A 30 -1.66 -3.10 -15.84
CA PRO A 30 -2.26 -2.32 -16.94
C PRO A 30 -3.60 -2.82 -17.45
N SER A 31 -3.96 -4.08 -17.18
CA SER A 31 -5.25 -4.64 -17.59
C SER A 31 -6.44 -4.20 -16.74
N LEU A 32 -6.20 -3.49 -15.62
CA LEU A 32 -7.28 -3.02 -14.76
C LEU A 32 -8.04 -1.86 -15.42
N ASP A 33 -9.37 -1.91 -15.30
CA ASP A 33 -10.22 -0.81 -15.71
C ASP A 33 -10.33 0.21 -14.57
N MET A 34 -9.44 1.20 -14.58
CA MET A 34 -9.37 2.19 -13.51
C MET A 34 -10.59 3.11 -13.48
N ASP A 35 -11.22 3.35 -14.63
CA ASP A 35 -12.46 4.14 -14.65
C ASP A 35 -13.59 3.44 -13.93
N ALA A 36 -13.63 2.12 -13.99
CA ALA A 36 -14.62 1.31 -13.26
C ALA A 36 -14.30 1.23 -11.76
N LEU A 37 -13.03 1.20 -11.39
CA LEU A 37 -12.59 0.99 -10.01
C LEU A 37 -12.56 2.27 -9.17
N GLU A 38 -12.21 3.39 -9.76
CA GLU A 38 -11.97 4.63 -9.04
C GLU A 38 -13.19 5.14 -8.24
N PRO A 39 -14.44 5.11 -8.76
CA PRO A 39 -15.57 5.57 -7.96
C PRO A 39 -15.75 4.83 -6.64
N GLY A 40 -15.52 3.51 -6.63
CA GLY A 40 -15.56 2.70 -5.40
C GLY A 40 -14.46 3.09 -4.43
N TRP A 41 -13.26 3.32 -4.92
CA TRP A 41 -12.13 3.75 -4.11
C TRP A 41 -12.38 5.13 -3.48
N ARG A 42 -12.91 6.07 -4.26
CA ARG A 42 -13.23 7.42 -3.75
C ARG A 42 -14.27 7.40 -2.63
N ARG A 43 -15.15 6.41 -2.62
CA ARG A 43 -16.11 6.21 -1.50
C ARG A 43 -15.45 5.49 -0.33
N GLN A 44 -14.69 4.45 -0.61
CA GLN A 44 -14.14 3.55 0.40
C GLN A 44 -13.08 4.22 1.27
N LEU A 45 -12.17 4.99 0.67
CA LEU A 45 -11.08 5.58 1.44
C LEU A 45 -11.58 6.49 2.57
N PRO A 46 -12.43 7.50 2.33
CA PRO A 46 -12.89 8.35 3.43
C PRO A 46 -13.92 7.70 4.34
N ALA A 47 -14.73 6.78 3.83
CA ALA A 47 -15.85 6.20 4.60
C ALA A 47 -15.43 4.99 5.44
N GLU A 48 -14.52 4.16 4.94
CA GLU A 48 -14.17 2.90 5.57
C GLU A 48 -12.75 2.88 6.14
N TYR A 49 -11.77 3.34 5.38
CA TYR A 49 -10.37 3.22 5.80
C TYR A 49 -9.93 4.31 6.76
N LEU A 50 -10.16 5.58 6.44
CA LEU A 50 -9.70 6.68 7.30
C LEU A 50 -10.26 6.59 8.72
N PRO A 51 -11.56 6.25 8.94
CA PRO A 51 -12.08 6.13 10.30
C PRO A 51 -11.56 4.92 11.09
N ALA A 52 -11.16 3.83 10.41
CA ALA A 52 -10.93 2.54 11.04
C ALA A 52 -9.50 2.01 10.94
N ARG A 53 -8.61 2.71 10.23
CA ARG A 53 -7.23 2.25 9.97
C ARG A 53 -6.22 3.31 10.36
N ILE A 54 -4.97 2.87 10.48
CA ILE A 54 -3.83 3.77 10.50
C ILE A 54 -3.45 4.03 9.05
N VAL A 55 -3.49 5.29 8.63
CA VAL A 55 -3.13 5.68 7.27
C VAL A 55 -1.94 6.62 7.33
N LEU A 56 -0.85 6.21 6.68
CA LEU A 56 0.40 6.96 6.65
C LEU A 56 0.60 7.55 5.26
N ALA A 57 1.04 8.81 5.23
CA ALA A 57 1.38 9.52 3.99
C ALA A 57 2.88 9.63 3.86
N ALA A 58 3.38 9.48 2.64
CA ALA A 58 4.76 9.78 2.28
C ALA A 58 4.78 11.06 1.48
N GLU A 59 5.47 12.07 1.98
CA GLU A 59 5.61 13.36 1.31
C GLU A 59 7.03 13.51 0.77
N CYS A 60 7.15 13.91 -0.48
CA CYS A 60 8.43 14.13 -1.14
C CYS A 60 8.30 15.41 -1.98
N ASP A 61 9.22 16.37 -1.79
CA ASP A 61 9.17 17.66 -2.49
C ASP A 61 7.81 18.36 -2.36
N ARG A 62 7.25 18.36 -1.16
CA ARG A 62 5.96 18.98 -0.80
C ARG A 62 4.75 18.37 -1.52
N ALA A 63 4.89 17.20 -2.10
CA ALA A 63 3.81 16.49 -2.77
C ALA A 63 3.61 15.11 -2.15
N LEU A 64 2.37 14.62 -2.17
CA LEU A 64 2.07 13.25 -1.76
C LEU A 64 2.70 12.31 -2.77
N ALA A 65 3.59 11.43 -2.29
CA ALA A 65 4.33 10.50 -3.14
C ALA A 65 3.85 9.05 -2.96
N GLY A 66 3.11 8.78 -1.90
CA GLY A 66 2.59 7.46 -1.61
C GLY A 66 1.84 7.43 -0.29
N PHE A 67 1.23 6.30 0.01
CA PHE A 67 0.54 6.12 1.28
C PHE A 67 0.42 4.63 1.61
N ALA A 68 0.19 4.34 2.89
CA ALA A 68 -0.05 2.98 3.36
C ALA A 68 -1.27 2.96 4.27
N ILE A 69 -2.04 1.89 4.19
CA ILE A 69 -3.23 1.67 5.02
C ILE A 69 -3.00 0.39 5.82
N PHE A 70 -3.00 0.51 7.14
CA PHE A 70 -2.68 -0.59 8.04
C PHE A 70 -3.78 -0.81 9.07
N ASP A 71 -4.24 -2.06 9.16
CA ASP A 71 -5.20 -2.50 10.17
C ASP A 71 -4.43 -3.02 11.38
N SER A 72 -4.29 -2.20 12.42
CA SER A 72 -3.51 -2.57 13.60
C SER A 72 -4.19 -3.65 14.44
N ALA A 73 -5.52 -3.77 14.38
CA ALA A 73 -6.25 -4.80 15.13
C ALA A 73 -5.98 -6.21 14.58
N ARG A 74 -5.77 -6.32 13.26
CA ARG A 74 -5.55 -7.59 12.58
C ARG A 74 -4.09 -7.81 12.15
N ALA A 75 -3.21 -6.85 12.37
CA ALA A 75 -1.86 -6.83 11.82
C ALA A 75 -1.88 -7.10 10.30
N TRP A 76 -2.69 -6.34 9.59
CA TRP A 76 -2.98 -6.53 8.18
C TRP A 76 -2.68 -5.26 7.38
N LEU A 77 -1.87 -5.40 6.33
CA LEU A 77 -1.60 -4.30 5.41
C LEU A 77 -2.66 -4.30 4.31
N ASP A 78 -3.56 -3.31 4.35
CA ASP A 78 -4.62 -3.18 3.35
C ASP A 78 -4.09 -2.65 2.02
N GLN A 79 -3.23 -1.62 2.06
CA GLN A 79 -2.70 -0.96 0.87
C GLN A 79 -1.29 -0.44 1.12
N LEU A 80 -0.46 -0.55 0.12
CA LEU A 80 0.82 0.15 0.03
C LEU A 80 0.90 0.70 -1.40
N VAL A 81 0.85 2.02 -1.54
CA VAL A 81 0.74 2.68 -2.83
C VAL A 81 1.86 3.71 -2.96
N VAL A 82 2.61 3.65 -4.05
CA VAL A 82 3.69 4.60 -4.35
C VAL A 82 3.48 5.14 -5.75
N ASP A 83 3.57 6.46 -5.90
CA ASP A 83 3.48 7.11 -7.20
C ASP A 83 4.58 6.55 -8.12
N PRO A 84 4.24 6.03 -9.31
CA PRO A 84 5.25 5.48 -10.23
C PRO A 84 6.35 6.49 -10.60
N ALA A 85 6.02 7.78 -10.60
CA ALA A 85 7.00 8.84 -10.87
C ALA A 85 8.07 8.94 -9.78
N ARG A 86 7.84 8.33 -8.62
CA ARG A 86 8.73 8.34 -7.46
C ARG A 86 9.31 6.97 -7.14
N HIS A 87 9.20 6.00 -8.04
CA HIS A 87 9.81 4.69 -7.84
C HIS A 87 11.34 4.84 -7.70
N ARG A 88 11.96 3.97 -6.92
CA ARG A 88 13.40 3.95 -6.59
C ARG A 88 13.84 5.07 -5.65
N ALA A 89 12.89 5.86 -5.12
CA ALA A 89 13.20 6.86 -4.09
C ALA A 89 13.13 6.30 -2.66
N GLY A 90 12.92 4.98 -2.51
CA GLY A 90 12.84 4.34 -1.19
C GLY A 90 11.54 4.59 -0.44
N ILE A 91 10.50 5.09 -1.10
CA ILE A 91 9.24 5.47 -0.46
C ILE A 91 8.51 4.25 0.09
N GLY A 92 8.42 3.17 -0.68
CA GLY A 92 7.78 1.94 -0.21
C GLY A 92 8.48 1.36 1.03
N ARG A 93 9.81 1.36 1.02
CA ARG A 93 10.60 0.91 2.18
C ARG A 93 10.38 1.80 3.39
N ALA A 94 10.32 3.11 3.20
CA ALA A 94 10.10 4.06 4.29
C ALA A 94 8.71 3.88 4.92
N LEU A 95 7.69 3.67 4.09
CA LEU A 95 6.33 3.38 4.58
C LEU A 95 6.30 2.06 5.35
N MET A 96 6.93 1.01 4.84
CA MET A 96 7.00 -0.28 5.52
C MET A 96 7.78 -0.18 6.84
N ALA A 97 8.87 0.58 6.88
CA ALA A 97 9.62 0.80 8.11
C ALA A 97 8.76 1.49 9.17
N ALA A 98 7.96 2.48 8.78
CA ALA A 98 7.03 3.15 9.69
C ALA A 98 5.96 2.20 10.24
N ILE A 99 5.46 1.29 9.41
CA ILE A 99 4.50 0.25 9.84
C ILE A 99 5.18 -0.70 10.83
N ARG A 100 6.44 -1.09 10.57
CA ARG A 100 7.19 -1.95 11.48
C ARG A 100 7.40 -1.30 12.85
N ASP A 101 7.54 0.01 12.90
CA ASP A 101 7.63 0.74 14.17
C ASP A 101 6.33 0.66 14.98
N ILE A 102 5.19 0.47 14.30
CA ILE A 102 3.87 0.31 14.94
C ILE A 102 3.64 -1.14 15.34
N GLU A 103 4.04 -2.10 14.51
CA GLU A 103 3.77 -3.52 14.69
C GLU A 103 5.06 -4.35 14.59
N ALA A 104 5.53 -4.87 15.70
CA ALA A 104 6.74 -5.70 15.75
C ALA A 104 6.48 -7.15 15.33
N GLY A 105 5.24 -7.61 15.41
CA GLY A 105 4.85 -8.99 15.07
C GLY A 105 4.70 -9.23 13.58
N PRO A 106 4.29 -10.45 13.19
CA PRO A 106 4.04 -10.76 11.78
C PRO A 106 2.92 -9.89 11.21
N ILE A 107 3.10 -9.45 9.98
CA ILE A 107 2.10 -8.67 9.24
C ILE A 107 1.74 -9.43 7.97
N GLU A 108 0.46 -9.66 7.75
CA GLU A 108 -0.01 -10.36 6.55
C GLU A 108 -0.69 -9.40 5.57
N PHE A 109 -0.70 -9.80 4.31
CA PHE A 109 -1.32 -9.02 3.23
C PHE A 109 -1.52 -9.88 2.00
N ARG A 110 -2.24 -9.35 1.01
CA ARG A 110 -2.41 -9.97 -0.31
C ARG A 110 -1.74 -9.15 -1.37
N VAL A 111 -1.22 -9.84 -2.37
CA VAL A 111 -0.68 -9.22 -3.58
C VAL A 111 -1.33 -9.89 -4.78
N MET A 112 -1.83 -9.11 -5.73
CA MET A 112 -2.35 -9.68 -6.98
C MET A 112 -1.24 -10.45 -7.69
N GLN A 113 -1.56 -11.64 -8.20
CA GLN A 113 -0.59 -12.46 -8.93
C GLN A 113 -0.03 -11.72 -10.15
N ALA A 114 -0.83 -10.85 -10.77
CA ALA A 114 -0.42 -10.05 -11.91
C ALA A 114 0.52 -8.90 -11.57
N ASN A 115 0.68 -8.56 -10.28
CA ASN A 115 1.49 -7.42 -9.84
C ASN A 115 2.93 -7.86 -9.58
N ALA A 116 3.69 -8.08 -10.66
CA ALA A 116 5.07 -8.57 -10.56
C ALA A 116 6.00 -7.60 -9.82
N GLY A 117 5.79 -6.30 -9.95
CA GLY A 117 6.61 -5.30 -9.27
C GLY A 117 6.45 -5.34 -7.76
N ALA A 118 5.22 -5.46 -7.27
CA ALA A 118 4.96 -5.59 -5.84
C ALA A 118 5.52 -6.90 -5.29
N ILE A 119 5.34 -8.00 -6.01
CA ILE A 119 5.89 -9.31 -5.61
C ILE A 119 7.40 -9.20 -5.42
N ALA A 120 8.12 -8.63 -6.38
CA ALA A 120 9.57 -8.46 -6.28
C ALA A 120 9.96 -7.55 -5.11
N PHE A 121 9.22 -6.47 -4.89
CA PHE A 121 9.46 -5.55 -3.79
C PHE A 121 9.33 -6.25 -2.44
N TYR A 122 8.22 -6.94 -2.21
CA TYR A 122 7.97 -7.59 -0.92
C TYR A 122 8.95 -8.74 -0.66
N GLU A 123 9.30 -9.51 -1.69
CA GLU A 123 10.26 -10.60 -1.53
C GLU A 123 11.67 -10.07 -1.21
N ARG A 124 12.07 -8.95 -1.81
CA ARG A 124 13.33 -8.28 -1.43
C ARG A 124 13.32 -7.76 -0.01
N LEU A 125 12.16 -7.38 0.50
CA LEU A 125 12.00 -6.91 1.88
C LEU A 125 12.05 -8.05 2.90
N GLY A 126 12.00 -9.30 2.45
CA GLY A 126 12.01 -10.47 3.31
C GLY A 126 10.63 -11.05 3.58
N CYS A 127 9.61 -10.60 2.87
CA CYS A 127 8.27 -11.18 2.99
C CYS A 127 8.23 -12.56 2.34
N VAL A 128 7.42 -13.46 2.89
CA VAL A 128 7.33 -14.86 2.48
C VAL A 128 5.94 -15.13 1.90
N ARG A 129 5.93 -15.75 0.73
CA ARG A 129 4.70 -16.20 0.08
C ARG A 129 4.15 -17.42 0.82
N LEU A 130 2.88 -17.37 1.20
CA LEU A 130 2.24 -18.46 1.94
C LEU A 130 1.42 -19.38 1.04
N ARG A 131 0.48 -18.81 0.26
CA ARG A 131 -0.44 -19.61 -0.56
C ARG A 131 -1.18 -18.74 -1.56
N PRO A 132 -1.73 -19.32 -2.64
CA PRO A 132 -2.67 -18.61 -3.50
C PRO A 132 -4.00 -18.42 -2.78
N GLU A 133 -4.67 -17.30 -3.03
CA GLU A 133 -6.06 -17.07 -2.60
C GLU A 133 -6.69 -16.00 -3.47
N ALA A 134 -8.02 -16.06 -3.61
CA ALA A 134 -8.76 -15.02 -4.30
C ALA A 134 -9.03 -13.87 -3.34
N SER A 135 -9.00 -12.63 -3.84
CA SER A 135 -9.43 -11.49 -3.04
C SER A 135 -10.91 -11.63 -2.71
N PRO A 136 -11.33 -11.52 -1.45
CA PRO A 136 -12.75 -11.66 -1.09
C PRO A 136 -13.63 -10.54 -1.64
N THR A 137 -13.07 -9.38 -1.97
CA THR A 137 -13.81 -8.24 -2.53
C THR A 137 -13.87 -8.25 -4.04
N THR A 138 -12.79 -8.63 -4.72
CA THR A 138 -12.68 -8.53 -6.17
C THR A 138 -12.71 -9.88 -6.88
N GLY A 139 -12.40 -10.96 -6.16
CA GLY A 139 -12.21 -12.29 -6.75
C GLY A 139 -10.91 -12.44 -7.52
N TRP A 140 -10.05 -11.43 -7.56
CA TRP A 140 -8.81 -11.48 -8.35
C TRP A 140 -7.84 -12.50 -7.77
N PRO A 141 -7.15 -13.30 -8.62
CA PRO A 141 -6.10 -14.21 -8.18
C PRO A 141 -4.98 -13.45 -7.48
N SER A 142 -4.67 -13.87 -6.27
CA SER A 142 -3.70 -13.20 -5.41
C SER A 142 -2.81 -14.22 -4.72
N TRP A 143 -1.75 -13.73 -4.08
CA TRP A 143 -0.91 -14.48 -3.16
C TRP A 143 -1.07 -13.91 -1.76
N ARG A 144 -1.22 -14.78 -0.77
CA ARG A 144 -1.09 -14.39 0.63
C ARG A 144 0.39 -14.34 0.98
N TYR A 145 0.81 -13.26 1.62
CA TYR A 145 2.17 -13.04 2.10
C TYR A 145 2.18 -12.77 3.59
N VAL A 146 3.31 -13.06 4.21
CA VAL A 146 3.60 -12.60 5.57
C VAL A 146 4.93 -11.88 5.58
N TRP A 147 4.98 -10.75 6.28
CA TRP A 147 6.22 -10.10 6.67
C TRP A 147 6.53 -10.60 8.07
N PRO A 148 7.57 -11.45 8.25
CA PRO A 148 7.86 -12.02 9.56
C PRO A 148 8.11 -10.95 10.62
N ALA A 149 7.96 -11.32 11.89
CA ALA A 149 8.22 -10.43 13.01
C ALA A 149 9.59 -9.76 12.89
N GLY A 150 9.64 -8.49 13.29
CA GLY A 150 10.89 -7.76 13.33
C GLY A 150 11.85 -8.38 14.36
N ARG A 151 13.14 -8.28 14.07
CA ARG A 151 14.16 -8.68 15.05
C ARG A 151 14.25 -7.57 16.10
N GLY A 152 14.09 -7.95 17.35
CA GLY A 152 14.19 -7.04 18.48
C GLY A 152 15.64 -6.58 18.72
#